data_df765cf415c8d057b7fcf95ece722cb9
#
_entry.id   df765cf415c8d057b7fcf95ece722cb9
#
_cell.length_a   1.000
_cell.length_b   1.000
_cell.length_c   1.000
_cell.angle_alpha   90.00
_cell.angle_beta   90.00
_cell.angle_gamma   90.00
#
_symmetry.space_group_name_H-M   'P 1'
#
loop_
_entity.id
_entity.type
_entity.pdbx_description
1 polymer ?
#
loop_
_entity_poly.entity_id
_entity_poly.type
_entity_poly.pdbx_seq_one_letter_code
_entity_poly.pdbx_strand_id
1 'polypeptide(L)'
;VRSAGAEVDHSLWDAEKEAWENPNLVTAYEYQNDSFGSFYTAFSAIQGNDGKPVALIGADYSLTQIYTEIIFYTAMRVLALFVVLAIVFLLVMRFVRKKMYNPILLIFEKIRGYFSDKADGTNTKKAFVPIKLGSDDEIQLLADYFNDMAHDVETYVEKNSALASEKAKNETELEVARRIQYGIIAREKNVVFADCFDVSARMESARQVGGDFYDCFALPDGRICAVVGDVSGKGVAAAMFMAFAKTLIHEKMTENAEPDRAFEEINRELCSSNPEGMFVTAFAVIFDKNSDSFLYINAGHNKPVAVSNGKAEFLECKPCIMLGVFDDARYVVNSAEFGNGDIICLYTDGVNEATNADNEFFGNERLVSACQNAEQTAKGVCDGVYDALTDFTENAEQFDDITIVAIKNSKNRD
;
A
#
# COMPACT_ATOMS: atom_id res chain seq x y z
N VAL A 1 -9.94 -42.47 97.30
CA VAL A 1 -9.49 -42.77 98.66
C VAL A 1 -7.99 -42.57 98.68
N ARG A 2 -7.53 -41.45 99.25
CA ARG A 2 -6.08 -41.26 99.49
C ARG A 2 -5.61 -42.18 100.56
N SER A 3 -4.55 -42.93 100.33
CA SER A 3 -3.90 -43.77 101.34
C SER A 3 -3.29 -42.90 102.38
N ALA A 4 -3.40 -43.30 103.63
CA ALA A 4 -2.79 -42.60 104.75
C ALA A 4 -1.27 -42.45 104.55
N GLY A 5 -0.79 -41.19 104.32
CA GLY A 5 0.61 -40.86 104.10
C GLY A 5 0.93 -40.11 102.79
N ALA A 6 -0.07 -39.83 101.91
CA ALA A 6 0.15 -38.93 100.82
C ALA A 6 0.16 -37.46 101.26
N GLU A 7 1.16 -36.70 100.80
CA GLU A 7 1.25 -35.27 101.07
C GLU A 7 -0.06 -34.61 100.53
N VAL A 8 -0.80 -33.95 101.44
CA VAL A 8 -2.05 -33.32 101.14
C VAL A 8 -1.74 -32.00 100.36
N ASP A 9 -2.11 -31.94 99.10
CA ASP A 9 -2.08 -30.68 98.37
C ASP A 9 -3.10 -29.72 99.00
N HIS A 10 -2.61 -28.70 99.63
CA HIS A 10 -3.47 -27.68 100.26
C HIS A 10 -4.19 -26.75 99.28
N SER A 11 -4.03 -26.94 98.01
CA SER A 11 -4.71 -26.12 97.01
C SER A 11 -6.27 -26.31 96.95
N LEU A 12 -6.74 -27.43 97.46
CA LEU A 12 -8.19 -27.75 97.55
C LEU A 12 -8.75 -27.57 98.99
N TRP A 13 -7.99 -27.07 99.91
CA TRP A 13 -8.40 -26.96 101.29
C TRP A 13 -9.69 -26.13 101.47
N ASP A 14 -9.86 -25.09 100.69
CA ASP A 14 -11.00 -24.20 100.82
C ASP A 14 -12.28 -24.90 100.31
N ALA A 15 -12.23 -25.63 99.13
CA ALA A 15 -13.36 -26.34 98.62
C ALA A 15 -13.72 -27.59 99.48
N GLU A 16 -12.72 -28.32 100.01
CA GLU A 16 -12.94 -29.42 100.95
C GLU A 16 -13.59 -28.91 102.23
N LYS A 17 -13.11 -27.73 102.73
CA LYS A 17 -13.66 -27.10 103.91
C LYS A 17 -15.06 -26.59 103.73
N GLU A 18 -15.34 -25.96 102.57
CA GLU A 18 -16.67 -25.49 102.16
C GLU A 18 -17.67 -26.63 102.14
N ALA A 19 -17.30 -27.77 101.50
CA ALA A 19 -18.11 -28.97 101.46
C ALA A 19 -18.36 -29.60 102.83
N TRP A 20 -17.39 -29.49 103.73
CA TRP A 20 -17.54 -30.01 105.11
C TRP A 20 -18.43 -29.13 106.02
N GLU A 21 -18.25 -27.80 105.85
CA GLU A 21 -19.05 -26.85 106.65
C GLU A 21 -20.53 -26.76 106.16
N ASN A 22 -20.76 -27.06 104.83
CA ASN A 22 -22.06 -27.01 104.21
C ASN A 22 -22.42 -28.38 103.59
N PRO A 23 -22.82 -29.40 104.40
CA PRO A 23 -22.95 -30.78 103.95
C PRO A 23 -24.02 -31.03 102.90
N ASN A 24 -24.89 -30.10 102.58
CA ASN A 24 -25.89 -30.19 101.50
C ASN A 24 -25.43 -29.51 100.18
N LEU A 25 -24.18 -29.00 100.17
CA LEU A 25 -23.62 -28.32 99.02
C LEU A 25 -22.72 -29.27 98.24
N VAL A 26 -22.79 -29.25 96.92
CA VAL A 26 -21.72 -29.71 96.01
C VAL A 26 -20.91 -28.50 95.66
N THR A 27 -19.60 -28.53 95.94
CA THR A 27 -18.76 -27.36 95.63
C THR A 27 -18.68 -27.08 94.13
N ALA A 28 -18.32 -25.90 93.80
CA ALA A 28 -17.96 -25.58 92.45
C ALA A 28 -16.77 -26.45 91.96
N TYR A 29 -16.65 -26.70 90.71
CA TYR A 29 -15.48 -27.40 90.17
C TYR A 29 -14.26 -26.53 90.30
N GLU A 30 -13.26 -27.05 91.04
CA GLU A 30 -11.93 -26.39 91.12
C GLU A 30 -10.89 -27.14 90.30
N TYR A 31 -9.99 -26.37 89.69
CA TYR A 31 -8.91 -26.91 88.91
C TYR A 31 -7.82 -27.47 89.82
N GLN A 32 -7.47 -28.73 89.59
CA GLN A 32 -6.38 -29.43 90.29
C GLN A 32 -5.36 -29.93 89.27
N ASN A 33 -4.07 -29.77 89.63
CA ASN A 33 -2.99 -30.36 88.86
C ASN A 33 -2.03 -31.05 89.80
N ASP A 34 -1.98 -32.37 89.69
CA ASP A 34 -1.15 -33.20 90.56
C ASP A 34 -0.39 -34.24 89.77
N SER A 35 0.29 -35.16 90.49
CA SER A 35 1.07 -36.27 89.89
C SER A 35 0.21 -37.25 89.07
N PHE A 36 -1.10 -37.20 89.19
CA PHE A 36 -2.07 -38.04 88.41
C PHE A 36 -2.67 -37.31 87.18
N GLY A 37 -2.40 -36.04 87.10
CA GLY A 37 -2.84 -35.25 85.94
C GLY A 37 -3.55 -33.96 86.32
N SER A 38 -4.18 -33.32 85.37
CA SER A 38 -5.02 -32.14 85.52
C SER A 38 -6.48 -32.49 85.56
N PHE A 39 -7.19 -32.12 86.59
CA PHE A 39 -8.60 -32.48 86.81
C PHE A 39 -9.38 -31.23 87.27
N TYR A 40 -10.68 -31.26 87.05
CA TYR A 40 -11.64 -30.47 87.78
C TYR A 40 -12.30 -31.35 88.83
N THR A 41 -12.16 -30.98 90.05
CA THR A 41 -12.69 -31.76 91.19
C THR A 41 -13.80 -30.97 91.92
N ALA A 42 -14.91 -31.65 92.20
CA ALA A 42 -15.96 -31.11 93.04
C ALA A 42 -16.14 -31.99 94.23
N PHE A 43 -16.39 -31.43 95.35
CA PHE A 43 -16.53 -32.11 96.68
C PHE A 43 -18.00 -32.06 97.12
N SER A 44 -18.44 -33.11 97.82
CA SER A 44 -19.67 -33.15 98.57
C SER A 44 -19.46 -33.94 99.88
N ALA A 45 -20.08 -33.52 100.95
CA ALA A 45 -20.01 -34.19 102.18
C ALA A 45 -21.01 -35.39 102.22
N ILE A 46 -20.52 -36.51 102.81
CA ILE A 46 -21.36 -37.65 103.19
C ILE A 46 -21.80 -37.44 104.65
N GLN A 47 -23.12 -37.37 104.84
CA GLN A 47 -23.68 -37.14 106.20
C GLN A 47 -23.93 -38.44 106.95
N GLY A 48 -23.67 -38.44 108.20
CA GLY A 48 -24.07 -39.52 109.13
C GLY A 48 -25.55 -39.44 109.53
N ASN A 49 -26.02 -40.41 110.30
CA ASN A 49 -27.41 -40.44 110.78
C ASN A 49 -27.83 -39.28 111.64
N ASP A 50 -26.86 -38.52 112.15
CA ASP A 50 -27.04 -37.31 112.98
C ASP A 50 -27.01 -35.98 112.18
N GLY A 51 -26.94 -36.13 110.81
CA GLY A 51 -26.88 -34.98 109.94
C GLY A 51 -25.53 -34.27 109.89
N LYS A 52 -24.51 -34.76 110.55
CA LYS A 52 -23.15 -34.25 110.56
C LYS A 52 -22.34 -34.84 109.42
N PRO A 53 -21.41 -34.12 108.80
CA PRO A 53 -20.52 -34.66 107.82
C PRO A 53 -19.59 -35.70 108.44
N VAL A 54 -19.49 -36.92 107.84
CA VAL A 54 -18.63 -37.99 108.29
C VAL A 54 -17.52 -38.33 107.30
N ALA A 55 -17.64 -37.93 106.08
CA ALA A 55 -16.66 -38.07 105.02
C ALA A 55 -16.89 -37.07 103.85
N LEU A 56 -15.88 -36.86 103.05
CA LEU A 56 -16.02 -36.14 101.78
C LEU A 56 -15.85 -37.09 100.62
N ILE A 57 -16.63 -36.89 99.58
CA ILE A 57 -16.47 -37.55 98.29
C ILE A 57 -16.07 -36.49 97.29
N GLY A 58 -14.92 -36.70 96.62
CA GLY A 58 -14.50 -35.91 95.47
C GLY A 58 -14.81 -36.62 94.16
N ALA A 59 -15.29 -35.89 93.22
CA ALA A 59 -15.49 -36.37 91.88
C ALA A 59 -14.56 -35.61 90.91
N ASP A 60 -13.60 -36.35 90.39
CA ASP A 60 -12.58 -35.83 89.46
C ASP A 60 -13.03 -36.02 88.02
N TYR A 61 -12.96 -34.89 87.27
CA TYR A 61 -13.17 -34.94 85.82
C TYR A 61 -11.92 -34.59 85.05
N SER A 62 -11.33 -35.56 84.33
CA SER A 62 -10.03 -35.42 83.68
C SER A 62 -10.05 -34.40 82.57
N LEU A 63 -9.22 -33.38 82.66
CA LEU A 63 -9.01 -32.38 81.59
C LEU A 63 -8.41 -33.00 80.33
N THR A 64 -7.54 -33.98 80.50
CA THR A 64 -6.97 -34.68 79.32
C THR A 64 -8.03 -35.32 78.46
N GLN A 65 -9.09 -35.88 79.06
CA GLN A 65 -10.19 -36.47 78.34
C GLN A 65 -11.02 -35.38 77.62
N ILE A 66 -11.30 -34.25 78.29
CA ILE A 66 -12.00 -33.12 77.65
C ILE A 66 -11.21 -32.59 76.48
N TYR A 67 -9.92 -32.34 76.64
CA TYR A 67 -9.09 -31.82 75.57
C TYR A 67 -8.97 -32.79 74.37
N THR A 68 -8.82 -34.08 74.62
CA THR A 68 -8.78 -35.06 73.51
C THR A 68 -10.06 -35.12 72.75
N GLU A 69 -11.23 -35.09 73.40
CA GLU A 69 -12.52 -35.00 72.71
C GLU A 69 -12.70 -33.70 71.89
N ILE A 70 -12.39 -32.57 72.50
CA ILE A 70 -12.48 -31.26 71.82
C ILE A 70 -11.51 -31.22 70.63
N ILE A 71 -10.28 -31.65 70.78
CA ILE A 71 -9.30 -31.71 69.68
C ILE A 71 -9.79 -32.63 68.58
N PHE A 72 -10.30 -33.84 68.93
CA PHE A 72 -10.80 -34.79 67.97
C PHE A 72 -11.99 -34.22 67.17
N TYR A 73 -13.00 -33.70 67.85
CA TYR A 73 -14.17 -33.12 67.14
C TYR A 73 -13.79 -31.87 66.35
N THR A 74 -12.87 -31.04 66.84
CA THR A 74 -12.39 -29.88 66.13
C THR A 74 -11.61 -30.29 64.87
N ALA A 75 -10.70 -31.27 64.96
CA ALA A 75 -9.94 -31.82 63.84
C ALA A 75 -10.87 -32.43 62.79
N MET A 76 -11.89 -33.18 63.21
CA MET A 76 -12.91 -33.72 62.29
C MET A 76 -13.71 -32.65 61.55
N ARG A 77 -14.09 -31.56 62.26
CA ARG A 77 -14.79 -30.40 61.63
C ARG A 77 -13.89 -29.69 60.61
N VAL A 78 -12.62 -29.46 60.96
CA VAL A 78 -11.63 -28.83 60.07
C VAL A 78 -11.40 -29.72 58.86
N LEU A 79 -11.24 -31.02 59.03
CA LEU A 79 -11.09 -31.96 57.92
C LEU A 79 -12.34 -31.95 56.99
N ALA A 80 -13.53 -31.98 57.57
CA ALA A 80 -14.79 -31.90 56.79
C ALA A 80 -14.87 -30.61 56.01
N LEU A 81 -14.46 -29.48 56.61
CA LEU A 81 -14.41 -28.18 55.90
C LEU A 81 -13.45 -28.22 54.71
N PHE A 82 -12.23 -28.78 54.90
CA PHE A 82 -11.27 -28.92 53.80
C PHE A 82 -11.80 -29.81 52.65
N VAL A 83 -12.51 -30.89 52.94
CA VAL A 83 -13.12 -31.75 51.92
C VAL A 83 -14.18 -30.97 51.15
N VAL A 84 -15.04 -30.21 51.84
CA VAL A 84 -16.08 -29.39 51.16
C VAL A 84 -15.42 -28.33 50.28
N LEU A 85 -14.42 -27.62 50.78
CA LEU A 85 -13.67 -26.61 50.02
C LEU A 85 -12.96 -27.22 48.79
N ALA A 86 -12.36 -28.40 48.93
CA ALA A 86 -11.74 -29.11 47.80
C ALA A 86 -12.78 -29.47 46.72
N ILE A 87 -13.96 -29.97 47.12
CA ILE A 87 -15.04 -30.28 46.19
C ILE A 87 -15.51 -29.01 45.47
N VAL A 88 -15.76 -27.92 46.19
CA VAL A 88 -16.18 -26.65 45.61
C VAL A 88 -15.10 -26.14 44.65
N PHE A 89 -13.84 -26.20 45.02
CA PHE A 89 -12.71 -25.81 44.18
C PHE A 89 -12.69 -26.61 42.85
N LEU A 90 -12.83 -27.94 42.94
CA LEU A 90 -12.87 -28.81 41.77
C LEU A 90 -14.06 -28.50 40.83
N LEU A 91 -15.23 -28.21 41.43
CA LEU A 91 -16.42 -27.82 40.65
C LEU A 91 -16.21 -26.46 39.94
N VAL A 92 -15.66 -25.48 40.65
CA VAL A 92 -15.34 -24.16 40.06
C VAL A 92 -14.31 -24.31 38.96
N MET A 93 -13.24 -25.06 39.19
CA MET A 93 -12.20 -25.29 38.16
C MET A 93 -12.77 -25.99 36.92
N ARG A 94 -13.66 -26.99 37.13
CA ARG A 94 -14.33 -27.65 36.01
C ARG A 94 -15.24 -26.71 35.25
N PHE A 95 -15.94 -25.82 35.94
CA PHE A 95 -16.80 -24.81 35.34
C PHE A 95 -16.00 -23.80 34.53
N VAL A 96 -14.97 -23.22 35.09
CA VAL A 96 -14.06 -22.25 34.41
C VAL A 96 -13.42 -22.89 33.19
N ARG A 97 -12.90 -24.11 33.33
CA ARG A 97 -12.30 -24.82 32.21
C ARG A 97 -13.27 -25.05 31.06
N LYS A 98 -14.50 -25.47 31.34
CA LYS A 98 -15.51 -25.77 30.33
C LYS A 98 -16.11 -24.52 29.70
N LYS A 99 -16.37 -23.47 30.50
CA LYS A 99 -17.10 -22.27 30.06
C LYS A 99 -16.21 -21.15 29.53
N MET A 100 -14.94 -21.08 29.99
CA MET A 100 -14.03 -20.01 29.60
C MET A 100 -12.79 -20.50 28.85
N TYR A 101 -12.02 -21.41 29.48
CA TYR A 101 -10.72 -21.80 28.95
C TYR A 101 -10.82 -22.52 27.59
N ASN A 102 -11.63 -23.55 27.49
CA ASN A 102 -11.74 -24.36 26.26
C ASN A 102 -12.28 -23.55 25.05
N PRO A 103 -13.33 -22.72 25.18
CA PRO A 103 -13.79 -21.86 24.09
C PRO A 103 -12.73 -20.87 23.62
N ILE A 104 -12.02 -20.22 24.53
CA ILE A 104 -10.94 -19.27 24.19
C ILE A 104 -9.81 -20.01 23.45
N LEU A 105 -9.41 -21.20 23.93
CA LEU A 105 -8.40 -21.99 23.28
C LEU A 105 -8.81 -22.38 21.85
N LEU A 106 -10.06 -22.75 21.65
CA LEU A 106 -10.61 -23.07 20.32
C LEU A 106 -10.54 -21.86 19.37
N ILE A 107 -10.93 -20.67 19.85
CA ILE A 107 -10.79 -19.43 19.08
C ILE A 107 -9.31 -19.23 18.69
N PHE A 108 -8.40 -19.33 19.66
CA PHE A 108 -6.97 -19.14 19.43
C PHE A 108 -6.39 -20.14 18.42
N GLU A 109 -6.73 -21.43 18.53
CA GLU A 109 -6.29 -22.44 17.58
C GLU A 109 -6.80 -22.19 16.16
N LYS A 110 -8.06 -21.79 16.02
CA LYS A 110 -8.65 -21.44 14.73
C LYS A 110 -7.99 -20.22 14.11
N ILE A 111 -7.75 -19.17 14.92
CA ILE A 111 -7.03 -17.96 14.50
C ILE A 111 -5.62 -18.31 14.03
N ARG A 112 -4.89 -19.06 14.85
CA ARG A 112 -3.51 -19.48 14.54
C ARG A 112 -3.47 -20.32 13.24
N GLY A 113 -4.38 -21.28 13.08
CA GLY A 113 -4.48 -22.09 11.87
C GLY A 113 -4.72 -21.25 10.62
N TYR A 114 -5.65 -20.27 10.70
CA TYR A 114 -5.96 -19.38 9.59
C TYR A 114 -4.75 -18.54 9.13
N PHE A 115 -3.97 -18.01 10.05
CA PHE A 115 -2.78 -17.22 9.72
C PHE A 115 -1.57 -18.06 9.34
N SER A 116 -1.38 -19.26 9.92
CA SER A 116 -0.27 -20.15 9.58
C SER A 116 -0.40 -20.67 8.15
N ASP A 117 -1.59 -21.10 7.73
CA ASP A 117 -1.85 -21.61 6.37
C ASP A 117 -1.62 -20.53 5.29
N LYS A 118 -1.74 -19.21 5.64
CA LYS A 118 -1.43 -18.10 4.74
C LYS A 118 0.07 -17.77 4.66
N ALA A 119 0.82 -18.00 5.72
CA ALA A 119 2.25 -17.67 5.77
C ALA A 119 3.12 -18.64 4.95
N ASP A 120 2.71 -19.90 4.82
CA ASP A 120 3.47 -20.94 4.12
C ASP A 120 3.37 -20.90 2.58
N GLY A 121 2.67 -19.91 2.01
CA GLY A 121 2.60 -19.73 0.55
C GLY A 121 1.96 -20.88 -0.23
N THR A 122 1.47 -21.91 0.47
CA THR A 122 0.69 -22.98 -0.15
C THR A 122 -0.69 -22.46 -0.50
N ASN A 123 -0.88 -22.22 -1.77
CA ASN A 123 -2.04 -21.59 -2.41
C ASN A 123 -3.32 -22.45 -2.31
N THR A 124 -3.58 -23.03 -1.15
CA THR A 124 -4.86 -23.69 -0.88
C THR A 124 -5.78 -22.63 -0.29
N LYS A 125 -6.71 -22.13 -1.12
CA LYS A 125 -7.88 -21.34 -0.71
C LYS A 125 -8.74 -22.12 0.29
N LYS A 126 -8.23 -22.37 1.49
CA LYS A 126 -9.09 -22.82 2.59
C LYS A 126 -9.87 -21.60 3.04
N ALA A 127 -11.14 -21.57 2.66
CA ALA A 127 -12.08 -20.59 3.17
C ALA A 127 -12.08 -20.63 4.71
N PHE A 128 -12.16 -19.49 5.33
CA PHE A 128 -12.30 -19.39 6.77
C PHE A 128 -13.55 -20.15 7.22
N VAL A 129 -13.38 -21.08 8.16
CA VAL A 129 -14.50 -21.82 8.75
C VAL A 129 -14.98 -21.05 9.99
N PRO A 130 -16.22 -20.51 9.99
CA PRO A 130 -16.72 -19.72 11.10
C PRO A 130 -16.68 -20.47 12.43
N ILE A 131 -16.26 -19.75 13.47
CA ILE A 131 -16.19 -20.28 14.84
C ILE A 131 -17.57 -20.17 15.47
N LYS A 132 -18.14 -21.32 15.87
CA LYS A 132 -19.41 -21.39 16.60
C LYS A 132 -19.17 -22.10 17.92
N LEU A 133 -19.39 -21.42 19.04
CA LEU A 133 -19.17 -21.98 20.38
C LEU A 133 -20.47 -22.49 21.03
N GLY A 134 -21.63 -22.01 20.56
CA GLY A 134 -22.94 -22.41 21.08
C GLY A 134 -23.22 -21.89 22.49
N SER A 135 -22.63 -20.76 22.87
CA SER A 135 -22.91 -20.01 24.10
C SER A 135 -23.46 -18.62 23.73
N ASP A 136 -24.27 -18.05 24.60
CA ASP A 136 -24.84 -16.69 24.42
C ASP A 136 -24.14 -15.69 25.34
N ASP A 137 -22.82 -15.80 25.45
CA ASP A 137 -21.97 -14.97 26.31
C ASP A 137 -20.99 -14.10 25.50
N GLU A 138 -20.17 -13.32 26.22
CA GLU A 138 -19.20 -12.41 25.62
C GLU A 138 -18.12 -13.15 24.81
N ILE A 139 -17.93 -14.46 25.07
CA ILE A 139 -16.94 -15.27 24.34
C ILE A 139 -17.49 -15.64 22.96
N GLN A 140 -18.80 -15.90 22.85
CA GLN A 140 -19.45 -16.07 21.53
C GLN A 140 -19.42 -14.77 20.73
N LEU A 141 -19.69 -13.64 21.37
CA LEU A 141 -19.61 -12.33 20.72
C LEU A 141 -18.19 -12.04 20.17
N LEU A 142 -17.15 -12.42 20.93
CA LEU A 142 -15.77 -12.33 20.45
C LEU A 142 -15.53 -13.22 19.22
N ALA A 143 -16.08 -14.45 19.22
CA ALA A 143 -15.97 -15.34 18.08
C ALA A 143 -16.69 -14.78 16.84
N ASP A 144 -17.85 -14.16 17.03
CA ASP A 144 -18.62 -13.53 15.94
C ASP A 144 -17.87 -12.34 15.34
N TYR A 145 -17.33 -11.42 16.15
CA TYR A 145 -16.48 -10.32 15.66
C TYR A 145 -15.25 -10.84 14.90
N PHE A 146 -14.66 -11.94 15.36
CA PHE A 146 -13.55 -12.52 14.61
C PHE A 146 -14.00 -13.13 13.28
N ASN A 147 -15.17 -13.76 13.24
CA ASN A 147 -15.75 -14.30 12.00
C ASN A 147 -15.99 -13.15 10.98
N ASP A 148 -16.57 -12.05 11.44
CA ASP A 148 -16.83 -10.88 10.60
C ASP A 148 -15.51 -10.28 10.06
N MET A 149 -14.53 -10.08 10.95
CA MET A 149 -13.21 -9.60 10.55
C MET A 149 -12.52 -10.53 9.54
N ALA A 150 -12.60 -11.86 9.73
CA ALA A 150 -12.01 -12.82 8.80
C ALA A 150 -12.70 -12.75 7.43
N HIS A 151 -14.02 -12.60 7.39
CA HIS A 151 -14.78 -12.43 6.15
C HIS A 151 -14.42 -11.13 5.42
N ASP A 152 -14.29 -10.01 6.16
CA ASP A 152 -13.88 -8.72 5.60
C ASP A 152 -12.47 -8.79 4.99
N VAL A 153 -11.54 -9.44 5.70
CA VAL A 153 -10.17 -9.66 5.20
C VAL A 153 -10.17 -10.52 3.93
N GLU A 154 -10.95 -11.58 3.86
CA GLU A 154 -11.07 -12.41 2.66
C GLU A 154 -11.60 -11.60 1.47
N THR A 155 -12.69 -10.87 1.68
CA THR A 155 -13.30 -9.99 0.67
C THR A 155 -12.31 -8.92 0.18
N TYR A 156 -11.56 -8.33 1.10
CA TYR A 156 -10.53 -7.34 0.77
C TYR A 156 -9.38 -7.93 -0.07
N VAL A 157 -8.89 -9.11 0.31
CA VAL A 157 -7.83 -9.81 -0.43
C VAL A 157 -8.29 -10.21 -1.83
N GLU A 158 -9.51 -10.74 -1.98
CA GLU A 158 -10.07 -11.10 -3.28
C GLU A 158 -10.23 -9.87 -4.18
N LYS A 159 -10.76 -8.78 -3.65
CA LYS A 159 -10.91 -7.52 -4.38
C LYS A 159 -9.55 -6.96 -4.83
N ASN A 160 -8.56 -6.95 -3.95
CA ASN A 160 -7.22 -6.49 -4.31
C ASN A 160 -6.54 -7.39 -5.36
N SER A 161 -6.73 -8.70 -5.26
CA SER A 161 -6.22 -9.65 -6.26
C SER A 161 -6.87 -9.44 -7.63
N ALA A 162 -8.18 -9.21 -7.66
CA ALA A 162 -8.90 -8.89 -8.90
C ALA A 162 -8.42 -7.58 -9.52
N LEU A 163 -8.29 -6.52 -8.71
CA LEU A 163 -7.76 -5.22 -9.16
C LEU A 163 -6.32 -5.32 -9.68
N ALA A 164 -5.46 -6.09 -9.01
CA ALA A 164 -4.09 -6.31 -9.46
C ALA A 164 -4.04 -7.05 -10.80
N SER A 165 -4.91 -8.07 -10.98
CA SER A 165 -5.03 -8.81 -12.24
C SER A 165 -5.54 -7.93 -13.38
N GLU A 166 -6.56 -7.09 -13.12
CA GLU A 166 -7.09 -6.13 -14.09
C GLU A 166 -6.04 -5.10 -14.49
N LYS A 167 -5.30 -4.54 -13.51
CA LYS A 167 -4.21 -3.61 -13.76
C LYS A 167 -3.12 -4.23 -14.65
N ALA A 168 -2.67 -5.45 -14.33
CA ALA A 168 -1.66 -6.16 -15.11
C ALA A 168 -2.13 -6.45 -16.54
N LYS A 169 -3.41 -6.76 -16.73
CA LYS A 169 -4.01 -6.94 -18.07
C LYS A 169 -4.00 -5.63 -18.85
N ASN A 170 -4.44 -4.53 -18.24
CA ASN A 170 -4.45 -3.21 -18.88
C ASN A 170 -3.04 -2.75 -19.25
N GLU A 171 -2.05 -2.96 -18.39
CA GLU A 171 -0.65 -2.67 -18.70
C GLU A 171 -0.13 -3.48 -19.91
N THR A 172 -0.53 -4.74 -20.01
CA THR A 172 -0.15 -5.58 -21.16
C THR A 172 -0.79 -5.10 -22.45
N GLU A 173 -2.07 -4.72 -22.42
CA GLU A 173 -2.78 -4.17 -23.59
C GLU A 173 -2.16 -2.84 -24.05
N LEU A 174 -1.81 -1.95 -23.12
CA LEU A 174 -1.11 -0.70 -23.41
C LEU A 174 0.29 -0.92 -23.99
N GLU A 175 1.03 -1.92 -23.53
CA GLU A 175 2.34 -2.26 -24.11
C GLU A 175 2.22 -2.79 -25.55
N VAL A 176 1.14 -3.50 -25.85
CA VAL A 176 0.86 -3.89 -27.24
C VAL A 176 0.53 -2.67 -28.10
N ALA A 177 -0.30 -1.74 -27.60
CA ALA A 177 -0.63 -0.50 -28.28
C ALA A 177 0.64 0.34 -28.54
N ARG A 178 1.53 0.46 -27.54
CA ARG A 178 2.84 1.10 -27.67
C ARG A 178 3.66 0.51 -28.81
N ARG A 179 3.78 -0.81 -28.87
CA ARG A 179 4.56 -1.46 -29.94
C ARG A 179 3.96 -1.21 -31.34
N ILE A 180 2.63 -1.17 -31.45
CA ILE A 180 1.96 -0.83 -32.70
C ILE A 180 2.26 0.63 -33.06
N GLN A 181 2.13 1.56 -32.12
CA GLN A 181 2.41 2.98 -32.32
C GLN A 181 3.86 3.20 -32.77
N TYR A 182 4.84 2.61 -32.07
CA TYR A 182 6.24 2.66 -32.50
C TYR A 182 6.44 2.07 -33.88
N GLY A 183 5.73 1.02 -34.27
CA GLY A 183 5.77 0.45 -35.62
C GLY A 183 5.24 1.39 -36.68
N ILE A 184 4.28 2.27 -36.36
CA ILE A 184 3.76 3.31 -37.24
C ILE A 184 4.75 4.47 -37.37
N ILE A 185 5.41 4.88 -36.28
CA ILE A 185 6.31 6.03 -36.24
C ILE A 185 7.73 5.66 -36.72
N ALA A 186 8.23 4.49 -36.33
CA ALA A 186 9.65 4.13 -36.40
C ALA A 186 10.12 3.63 -37.76
N ARG A 187 9.42 3.92 -38.87
CA ARG A 187 9.88 3.41 -40.17
C ARG A 187 11.30 3.91 -40.55
N GLU A 188 11.77 5.02 -39.97
CA GLU A 188 13.05 5.59 -40.37
C GLU A 188 13.80 6.28 -39.25
N LYS A 189 14.65 5.54 -38.52
CA LYS A 189 15.72 6.12 -37.69
C LYS A 189 16.96 6.30 -38.56
N ASN A 190 17.36 7.52 -38.87
CA ASN A 190 18.51 7.87 -39.71
C ASN A 190 18.35 7.46 -41.19
N VAL A 191 17.62 8.26 -41.93
CA VAL A 191 17.46 8.10 -43.39
C VAL A 191 18.32 9.13 -44.07
N VAL A 192 19.25 8.64 -44.92
CA VAL A 192 19.96 9.49 -45.89
C VAL A 192 19.07 9.58 -47.12
N PHE A 193 18.40 10.72 -47.33
CA PHE A 193 17.63 10.97 -48.54
C PHE A 193 18.55 11.44 -49.67
N ALA A 194 18.76 10.54 -50.61
CA ALA A 194 19.38 10.82 -51.89
C ALA A 194 20.73 11.56 -51.81
N ASP A 195 21.57 11.21 -50.87
CA ASP A 195 22.92 11.83 -50.62
C ASP A 195 22.88 13.36 -50.40
N CYS A 196 21.68 13.94 -50.22
CA CYS A 196 21.52 15.40 -50.10
C CYS A 196 21.08 15.86 -48.71
N PHE A 197 20.40 15.01 -47.95
CA PHE A 197 19.87 15.37 -46.62
C PHE A 197 20.14 14.24 -45.64
N ASP A 198 20.75 14.59 -44.49
CA ASP A 198 20.92 13.69 -43.37
C ASP A 198 19.83 14.01 -42.33
N VAL A 199 19.06 13.00 -41.90
CA VAL A 199 17.95 13.13 -40.95
C VAL A 199 18.19 12.24 -39.75
N SER A 200 18.04 12.83 -38.60
CA SER A 200 18.04 12.09 -37.32
C SER A 200 16.80 12.46 -36.50
N ALA A 201 16.17 11.47 -35.90
CA ALA A 201 15.00 11.67 -35.06
C ALA A 201 15.13 10.91 -33.75
N ARG A 202 14.63 11.53 -32.68
CA ARG A 202 14.50 10.91 -31.35
C ARG A 202 13.14 11.23 -30.78
N MET A 203 12.50 10.23 -30.20
CA MET A 203 11.18 10.36 -29.60
C MET A 203 11.11 9.51 -28.35
N GLU A 204 10.63 10.09 -27.26
CA GLU A 204 10.33 9.43 -25.98
C GLU A 204 8.96 9.84 -25.49
N SER A 205 8.09 8.87 -25.30
CA SER A 205 6.75 9.12 -24.76
C SER A 205 6.79 9.20 -23.24
N ALA A 206 6.08 10.18 -22.67
CA ALA A 206 5.93 10.34 -21.20
C ALA A 206 5.09 9.22 -20.59
N ARG A 207 4.20 8.59 -21.36
CA ARG A 207 3.35 7.48 -20.96
C ARG A 207 3.58 6.27 -21.87
N GLN A 208 2.81 5.19 -21.63
CA GLN A 208 2.89 3.99 -22.48
C GLN A 208 2.61 4.28 -23.94
N VAL A 209 1.74 5.25 -24.22
CA VAL A 209 1.42 5.74 -25.60
C VAL A 209 1.31 7.26 -25.55
N GLY A 210 1.75 7.93 -26.64
CA GLY A 210 1.86 9.39 -26.73
C GLY A 210 1.04 10.01 -27.86
N GLY A 211 0.93 11.34 -27.84
CA GLY A 211 0.29 12.17 -28.89
C GLY A 211 1.27 12.60 -29.98
N ASP A 212 2.55 12.61 -29.65
CA ASP A 212 3.60 13.03 -30.55
C ASP A 212 3.80 12.11 -31.75
N PHE A 213 4.22 12.68 -32.85
CA PHE A 213 4.66 11.91 -34.02
C PHE A 213 5.65 12.71 -34.86
N TYR A 214 6.41 12.00 -35.65
CA TYR A 214 7.14 12.53 -36.79
C TYR A 214 7.00 11.60 -37.99
N ASP A 215 7.22 12.15 -39.17
CA ASP A 215 7.35 11.38 -40.42
C ASP A 215 8.34 12.05 -41.34
N CYS A 216 9.02 11.25 -42.17
CA CYS A 216 9.95 11.73 -43.16
C CYS A 216 9.88 10.83 -44.40
N PHE A 217 9.47 11.39 -45.54
CA PHE A 217 9.17 10.62 -46.74
C PHE A 217 9.43 11.39 -48.00
N ALA A 218 9.66 10.66 -49.09
CA ALA A 218 9.81 11.23 -50.41
C ALA A 218 8.42 11.50 -51.07
N LEU A 219 8.30 12.66 -51.66
CA LEU A 219 7.14 12.99 -52.51
C LEU A 219 7.31 12.46 -53.93
N PRO A 220 6.23 12.25 -54.73
CA PRO A 220 6.31 11.70 -56.08
C PRO A 220 7.12 12.53 -57.05
N ASP A 221 7.25 13.83 -56.81
CA ASP A 221 8.04 14.76 -57.61
C ASP A 221 9.54 14.81 -57.22
N GLY A 222 9.95 13.97 -56.26
CA GLY A 222 11.33 13.84 -55.80
C GLY A 222 11.70 14.83 -54.69
N ARG A 223 10.78 15.68 -54.25
CA ARG A 223 10.96 16.48 -53.02
C ARG A 223 10.87 15.56 -51.79
N ILE A 224 11.34 16.04 -50.65
CA ILE A 224 11.31 15.32 -49.39
C ILE A 224 10.45 16.13 -48.41
N CYS A 225 9.49 15.46 -47.78
CA CYS A 225 8.68 16.03 -46.72
C CYS A 225 9.11 15.46 -45.38
N ALA A 226 9.32 16.35 -44.40
CA ALA A 226 9.45 15.95 -42.99
C ALA A 226 8.40 16.72 -42.18
N VAL A 227 7.75 16.04 -41.24
CA VAL A 227 6.73 16.60 -40.38
C VAL A 227 6.96 16.18 -38.93
N VAL A 228 6.73 17.09 -38.01
CA VAL A 228 6.59 16.84 -36.59
C VAL A 228 5.22 17.37 -36.18
N GLY A 229 4.54 16.66 -35.31
CA GLY A 229 3.26 17.05 -34.79
C GLY A 229 2.98 16.51 -33.42
N ASP A 230 2.10 17.17 -32.70
CA ASP A 230 1.61 16.79 -31.39
C ASP A 230 0.08 16.89 -31.35
N VAL A 231 -0.55 15.88 -30.76
CA VAL A 231 -2.00 15.75 -30.61
C VAL A 231 -2.40 16.16 -29.21
N SER A 232 -3.35 17.07 -29.11
CA SER A 232 -3.92 17.50 -27.83
C SER A 232 -4.45 16.33 -26.99
N GLY A 233 -4.18 16.35 -25.69
CA GLY A 233 -4.58 15.28 -24.76
C GLY A 233 -3.51 14.21 -24.62
N LYS A 234 -3.81 13.15 -23.84
CA LYS A 234 -2.82 12.12 -23.48
C LYS A 234 -3.46 10.73 -23.46
N GLY A 235 -2.65 9.70 -23.64
CA GLY A 235 -3.08 8.31 -23.56
C GLY A 235 -3.65 7.76 -24.85
N VAL A 236 -4.49 6.73 -24.76
CA VAL A 236 -4.93 5.93 -25.91
C VAL A 236 -5.69 6.75 -26.95
N ALA A 237 -6.54 7.68 -26.55
CA ALA A 237 -7.31 8.52 -27.47
C ALA A 237 -6.37 9.39 -28.31
N ALA A 238 -5.42 10.08 -27.69
CA ALA A 238 -4.42 10.89 -28.39
C ALA A 238 -3.56 10.04 -29.32
N ALA A 239 -3.10 8.86 -28.86
CA ALA A 239 -2.31 7.93 -29.68
C ALA A 239 -3.07 7.42 -30.93
N MET A 240 -4.37 7.14 -30.80
CA MET A 240 -5.21 6.75 -31.94
C MET A 240 -5.40 7.89 -32.92
N PHE A 241 -5.70 9.10 -32.43
CA PHE A 241 -5.86 10.28 -33.26
C PHE A 241 -4.54 10.68 -33.94
N MET A 242 -3.41 10.52 -33.25
CA MET A 242 -2.07 10.68 -33.81
C MET A 242 -1.81 9.75 -34.97
N ALA A 243 -2.11 8.44 -34.82
CA ALA A 243 -1.92 7.48 -35.92
C ALA A 243 -2.77 7.82 -37.15
N PHE A 244 -4.00 8.29 -36.92
CA PHE A 244 -4.88 8.77 -37.98
C PHE A 244 -4.31 10.03 -38.62
N ALA A 245 -3.96 11.05 -37.87
CA ALA A 245 -3.39 12.31 -38.36
C ALA A 245 -2.10 12.09 -39.15
N LYS A 246 -1.15 11.29 -38.61
CA LYS A 246 0.10 10.95 -39.30
C LYS A 246 -0.17 10.29 -40.66
N THR A 247 -1.05 9.29 -40.70
CA THR A 247 -1.36 8.55 -41.90
C THR A 247 -2.02 9.48 -42.93
N LEU A 248 -2.95 10.31 -42.52
CA LEU A 248 -3.64 11.27 -43.37
C LEU A 248 -2.68 12.34 -43.93
N ILE A 249 -1.75 12.87 -43.10
CA ILE A 249 -0.73 13.80 -43.57
C ILE A 249 0.15 13.14 -44.63
N HIS A 250 0.63 11.92 -44.38
CA HIS A 250 1.46 11.19 -45.32
C HIS A 250 0.75 10.98 -46.66
N GLU A 251 -0.50 10.54 -46.64
CA GLU A 251 -1.31 10.28 -47.81
C GLU A 251 -1.57 11.56 -48.61
N LYS A 252 -2.13 12.60 -47.97
CA LYS A 252 -2.50 13.84 -48.67
C LYS A 252 -1.30 14.63 -49.17
N MET A 253 -0.21 14.65 -48.43
CA MET A 253 1.04 15.27 -48.91
C MET A 253 1.65 14.53 -50.11
N THR A 254 1.42 13.22 -50.21
CA THR A 254 1.86 12.39 -51.35
C THR A 254 0.95 12.56 -52.56
N GLU A 255 -0.35 12.72 -52.34
CA GLU A 255 -1.33 12.90 -53.43
C GLU A 255 -1.30 14.31 -54.05
N ASN A 256 -1.08 15.36 -53.24
CA ASN A 256 -1.18 16.74 -53.65
C ASN A 256 0.19 17.39 -53.85
N ALA A 257 0.45 17.94 -55.02
CA ALA A 257 1.68 18.71 -55.28
C ALA A 257 1.73 20.07 -54.54
N GLU A 258 0.58 20.61 -54.13
CA GLU A 258 0.41 21.91 -53.47
C GLU A 258 0.20 21.68 -51.95
N PRO A 259 1.20 21.99 -51.13
CA PRO A 259 1.16 21.66 -49.71
C PRO A 259 0.06 22.37 -48.89
N ASP A 260 -0.33 23.58 -49.28
CA ASP A 260 -1.42 24.34 -48.67
C ASP A 260 -2.76 23.64 -48.86
N ARG A 261 -3.05 23.17 -50.06
CA ARG A 261 -4.25 22.40 -50.35
C ARG A 261 -4.26 21.06 -49.62
N ALA A 262 -3.13 20.37 -49.58
CA ALA A 262 -3.01 19.15 -48.81
C ALA A 262 -3.38 19.38 -47.35
N PHE A 263 -2.86 20.44 -46.70
CA PHE A 263 -3.18 20.77 -45.32
C PHE A 263 -4.63 21.17 -45.11
N GLU A 264 -5.27 21.86 -46.08
CA GLU A 264 -6.70 22.17 -46.01
C GLU A 264 -7.57 20.90 -46.10
N GLU A 265 -7.20 19.92 -46.93
CA GLU A 265 -7.88 18.63 -46.99
C GLU A 265 -7.68 17.80 -45.71
N ILE A 266 -6.45 17.70 -45.23
CA ILE A 266 -6.12 17.06 -43.95
C ILE A 266 -6.97 17.64 -42.83
N ASN A 267 -6.99 18.95 -42.70
CA ASN A 267 -7.76 19.64 -41.67
C ASN A 267 -9.27 19.29 -41.76
N ARG A 268 -9.84 19.33 -42.94
CA ARG A 268 -11.27 19.02 -43.15
C ARG A 268 -11.61 17.57 -42.78
N GLU A 269 -10.75 16.62 -43.13
CA GLU A 269 -10.94 15.22 -42.75
C GLU A 269 -10.76 14.98 -41.25
N LEU A 270 -9.78 15.63 -40.64
CA LEU A 270 -9.60 15.60 -39.18
C LEU A 270 -10.83 16.17 -38.47
N CYS A 271 -11.34 17.34 -38.85
CA CYS A 271 -12.55 17.93 -38.30
C CYS A 271 -13.77 17.00 -38.40
N SER A 272 -13.94 16.33 -39.55
CA SER A 272 -15.09 15.44 -39.79
C SER A 272 -15.06 14.16 -38.96
N SER A 273 -13.89 13.72 -38.52
CA SER A 273 -13.64 12.46 -37.80
C SER A 273 -13.21 12.67 -36.35
N ASN A 274 -13.60 13.76 -35.70
CA ASN A 274 -13.11 14.23 -34.41
C ASN A 274 -14.21 14.36 -33.33
N PRO A 275 -14.78 13.26 -32.87
CA PRO A 275 -15.87 13.29 -31.90
C PRO A 275 -15.42 13.84 -30.52
N GLU A 276 -14.14 13.74 -30.18
CA GLU A 276 -13.56 14.16 -28.89
C GLU A 276 -13.07 15.61 -28.89
N GLY A 277 -13.15 16.31 -30.05
CA GLY A 277 -12.69 17.70 -30.18
C GLY A 277 -11.19 17.88 -30.03
N MET A 278 -10.39 16.87 -30.36
CA MET A 278 -8.94 16.94 -30.34
C MET A 278 -8.39 17.78 -31.47
N PHE A 279 -7.21 18.36 -31.29
CA PHE A 279 -6.51 19.08 -32.36
C PHE A 279 -5.08 18.55 -32.50
N VAL A 280 -4.48 18.89 -33.65
CA VAL A 280 -3.07 18.53 -33.90
C VAL A 280 -2.30 19.79 -34.22
N THR A 281 -1.21 20.03 -33.50
CA THR A 281 -0.19 20.96 -33.92
C THR A 281 0.76 20.25 -34.89
N ALA A 282 1.13 20.87 -35.99
CA ALA A 282 2.06 20.27 -36.94
C ALA A 282 2.97 21.28 -37.60
N PHE A 283 4.24 20.92 -37.76
CA PHE A 283 5.19 21.67 -38.60
C PHE A 283 5.70 20.75 -39.72
N ALA A 284 5.42 21.10 -40.95
CA ALA A 284 5.90 20.38 -42.13
C ALA A 284 6.93 21.19 -42.89
N VAL A 285 8.01 20.55 -43.27
CA VAL A 285 9.06 21.10 -44.18
C VAL A 285 9.15 20.28 -45.44
N ILE A 286 9.34 20.94 -46.58
CA ILE A 286 9.44 20.30 -47.87
C ILE A 286 10.73 20.80 -48.55
N PHE A 287 11.67 19.88 -48.76
CA PHE A 287 12.98 20.13 -49.34
C PHE A 287 13.00 19.71 -50.81
N ASP A 288 13.55 20.59 -51.68
CA ASP A 288 13.93 20.24 -53.02
C ASP A 288 15.46 20.07 -53.09
N LYS A 289 15.90 18.95 -53.65
CA LYS A 289 17.36 18.70 -53.83
C LYS A 289 18.02 19.71 -54.75
N ASN A 290 17.28 20.38 -55.62
CA ASN A 290 17.78 21.37 -56.57
C ASN A 290 17.70 22.81 -56.08
N SER A 291 17.18 23.04 -54.86
CA SER A 291 16.99 24.38 -54.28
C SER A 291 17.83 24.55 -53.03
N ASP A 292 18.34 25.74 -52.78
CA ASP A 292 18.96 26.16 -51.50
C ASP A 292 17.93 26.79 -50.58
N SER A 293 16.67 26.39 -50.69
CA SER A 293 15.58 26.79 -49.82
C SER A 293 14.63 25.62 -49.59
N PHE A 294 13.86 25.67 -48.51
CA PHE A 294 12.76 24.77 -48.26
C PHE A 294 11.46 25.52 -48.13
N LEU A 295 10.37 24.83 -48.42
CA LEU A 295 9.00 25.28 -48.14
C LEU A 295 8.59 24.75 -46.78
N TYR A 296 7.74 25.49 -46.05
CA TYR A 296 7.18 25.01 -44.80
C TYR A 296 5.76 25.52 -44.54
N ILE A 297 5.02 24.75 -43.72
CA ILE A 297 3.72 25.10 -43.16
C ILE A 297 3.80 24.91 -41.65
N ASN A 298 3.35 25.92 -40.89
CA ASN A 298 3.20 25.84 -39.44
C ASN A 298 1.72 25.85 -39.06
N ALA A 299 1.17 24.71 -38.69
CA ALA A 299 -0.19 24.56 -38.20
C ALA A 299 -0.22 24.62 -36.67
N GLY A 300 0.09 25.77 -36.09
CA GLY A 300 0.04 26.01 -34.65
C GLY A 300 1.16 25.33 -33.80
N HIS A 301 2.20 24.86 -34.46
CA HIS A 301 3.29 24.14 -33.80
C HIS A 301 4.43 25.07 -33.37
N ASN A 302 5.34 24.58 -32.53
CA ASN A 302 6.52 25.31 -32.06
C ASN A 302 7.40 25.75 -33.24
N LYS A 303 8.04 26.93 -33.12
CA LYS A 303 9.00 27.41 -34.11
C LYS A 303 10.25 26.56 -34.09
N PRO A 304 10.74 26.01 -35.21
CA PRO A 304 11.98 25.24 -35.24
C PRO A 304 13.21 26.12 -35.00
N VAL A 305 14.30 25.48 -34.58
CA VAL A 305 15.60 26.12 -34.48
C VAL A 305 16.39 25.85 -35.78
N ALA A 306 16.80 26.90 -36.46
CA ALA A 306 17.71 26.83 -37.61
C ALA A 306 19.16 27.08 -37.16
N VAL A 307 20.07 26.23 -37.60
CA VAL A 307 21.51 26.37 -37.35
C VAL A 307 22.20 26.60 -38.69
N SER A 308 22.79 27.78 -38.83
CA SER A 308 23.53 28.19 -40.04
C SER A 308 24.83 28.87 -39.64
N ASN A 309 25.95 28.50 -40.29
CA ASN A 309 27.26 29.07 -40.04
C ASN A 309 27.67 29.05 -38.55
N GLY A 310 27.29 28.00 -37.80
CA GLY A 310 27.57 27.83 -36.38
C GLY A 310 26.77 28.73 -35.43
N LYS A 311 25.74 29.39 -35.93
CA LYS A 311 24.80 30.18 -35.15
C LYS A 311 23.41 29.55 -35.20
N ALA A 312 22.79 29.37 -34.03
CA ALA A 312 21.43 28.86 -33.89
C ALA A 312 20.46 29.99 -33.56
N GLU A 313 19.32 30.02 -34.26
CA GLU A 313 18.24 30.97 -34.00
C GLU A 313 16.89 30.36 -34.37
N PHE A 314 15.79 30.85 -33.80
CA PHE A 314 14.46 30.44 -34.19
C PHE A 314 14.14 30.89 -35.61
N LEU A 315 13.56 29.97 -36.40
CA LEU A 315 13.02 30.32 -37.71
C LEU A 315 11.85 31.31 -37.53
N GLU A 316 11.96 32.47 -38.15
CA GLU A 316 10.85 33.43 -38.16
C GLU A 316 9.71 32.91 -39.03
N CYS A 317 8.64 32.44 -38.38
CA CYS A 317 7.45 31.94 -39.03
C CYS A 317 6.17 32.45 -38.37
N LYS A 318 5.14 32.64 -39.18
CA LYS A 318 3.79 32.93 -38.70
C LYS A 318 3.00 31.65 -38.65
N PRO A 319 2.57 31.22 -37.44
CA PRO A 319 1.74 30.02 -37.34
C PRO A 319 0.35 30.26 -37.93
N CYS A 320 -0.20 29.22 -38.57
CA CYS A 320 -1.63 29.11 -38.85
C CYS A 320 -2.35 28.48 -37.66
N ILE A 321 -3.67 28.28 -37.78
CA ILE A 321 -4.46 27.55 -36.78
C ILE A 321 -4.06 26.06 -36.76
N MET A 322 -4.18 25.39 -35.62
CA MET A 322 -3.98 23.96 -35.46
C MET A 322 -4.97 23.19 -36.36
N LEU A 323 -4.60 21.96 -36.74
CA LEU A 323 -5.44 21.06 -37.53
C LEU A 323 -6.56 20.48 -36.62
N GLY A 324 -7.75 20.28 -37.20
CA GLY A 324 -8.89 19.65 -36.52
C GLY A 324 -9.75 20.58 -35.69
N VAL A 325 -9.53 21.92 -35.75
CA VAL A 325 -10.28 22.93 -34.96
C VAL A 325 -11.42 23.56 -35.78
N PHE A 326 -11.13 24.09 -36.96
CA PHE A 326 -12.12 24.71 -37.87
C PHE A 326 -11.99 24.12 -39.27
N ASP A 327 -13.06 23.62 -39.84
CA ASP A 327 -13.07 22.92 -41.12
C ASP A 327 -12.75 23.81 -42.34
N ASP A 328 -12.94 25.11 -42.20
CA ASP A 328 -12.67 26.12 -43.24
C ASP A 328 -11.30 26.80 -43.06
N ALA A 329 -10.42 26.30 -42.13
CA ALA A 329 -9.10 26.87 -41.91
C ALA A 329 -8.25 26.86 -43.19
N ARG A 330 -7.43 27.91 -43.36
CA ARG A 330 -6.52 28.09 -44.50
C ARG A 330 -5.07 28.02 -44.00
N TYR A 331 -4.23 27.39 -44.81
CA TYR A 331 -2.80 27.20 -44.50
C TYR A 331 -1.96 27.92 -45.53
N VAL A 332 -0.87 28.54 -45.08
CA VAL A 332 0.00 29.34 -45.91
C VAL A 332 1.36 28.67 -46.03
N VAL A 333 1.80 28.43 -47.25
CA VAL A 333 3.16 27.97 -47.53
C VAL A 333 4.11 29.15 -47.44
N ASN A 334 5.17 28.98 -46.65
CA ASN A 334 6.27 29.92 -46.53
C ASN A 334 7.56 29.28 -47.05
N SER A 335 8.61 30.06 -47.26
CA SER A 335 9.93 29.56 -47.62
C SER A 335 11.04 30.18 -46.80
N ALA A 336 12.13 29.42 -46.61
CA ALA A 336 13.35 29.89 -45.95
C ALA A 336 14.58 29.35 -46.68
N GLU A 337 15.68 30.10 -46.56
CA GLU A 337 16.99 29.68 -47.09
C GLU A 337 17.53 28.47 -46.32
N PHE A 338 18.21 27.56 -47.00
CA PHE A 338 18.79 26.36 -46.46
C PHE A 338 20.04 25.95 -47.27
N GLY A 339 21.14 26.58 -46.91
CA GLY A 339 22.43 26.37 -47.59
C GLY A 339 23.04 25.02 -47.22
N ASN A 340 24.09 24.66 -47.95
CA ASN A 340 24.85 23.45 -47.64
C ASN A 340 25.50 23.55 -46.25
N GLY A 341 25.30 22.55 -45.38
CA GLY A 341 25.75 22.52 -44.01
C GLY A 341 24.76 23.04 -42.98
N ASP A 342 23.69 23.75 -43.40
CA ASP A 342 22.64 24.22 -42.51
C ASP A 342 21.85 23.06 -41.92
N ILE A 343 21.35 23.24 -40.69
CA ILE A 343 20.54 22.26 -39.96
C ILE A 343 19.24 22.93 -39.50
N ILE A 344 18.13 22.24 -39.63
CA ILE A 344 16.87 22.60 -38.99
C ILE A 344 16.51 21.56 -37.92
N CYS A 345 16.18 22.02 -36.73
CA CYS A 345 15.75 21.20 -35.62
C CYS A 345 14.26 21.48 -35.32
N LEU A 346 13.42 20.48 -35.61
CA LEU A 346 12.01 20.45 -35.28
C LEU A 346 11.85 19.77 -33.92
N TYR A 347 10.92 20.21 -33.07
CA TYR A 347 10.73 19.64 -31.74
C TYR A 347 9.31 19.90 -31.24
N THR A 348 8.83 19.07 -30.34
CA THR A 348 7.55 19.24 -29.65
C THR A 348 7.73 19.98 -28.32
N ASP A 349 6.65 20.50 -27.75
CA ASP A 349 6.67 21.33 -26.55
C ASP A 349 7.23 20.61 -25.32
N GLY A 350 7.13 19.27 -25.26
CA GLY A 350 7.80 18.48 -24.21
C GLY A 350 9.32 18.69 -24.10
N VAL A 351 9.98 19.30 -25.12
CA VAL A 351 11.38 19.68 -25.04
C VAL A 351 11.56 20.99 -24.26
N ASN A 352 10.94 22.06 -24.68
CA ASN A 352 11.13 23.38 -24.06
C ASN A 352 10.31 23.59 -22.79
N GLU A 353 9.26 22.80 -22.59
CA GLU A 353 8.42 22.81 -21.38
C GLU A 353 8.82 21.76 -20.35
N ALA A 354 9.83 20.91 -20.61
CA ALA A 354 10.38 20.03 -19.61
C ALA A 354 10.84 20.78 -18.37
N THR A 355 10.56 20.23 -17.19
CA THR A 355 10.83 20.86 -15.90
C THR A 355 11.91 20.13 -15.12
N ASN A 356 12.70 20.88 -14.35
CA ASN A 356 13.59 20.33 -13.33
C ASN A 356 12.87 20.13 -11.99
N ALA A 357 13.59 19.68 -10.97
CA ALA A 357 13.05 19.48 -9.62
C ALA A 357 12.52 20.77 -8.96
N ASP A 358 12.99 21.93 -9.40
CA ASP A 358 12.57 23.25 -8.92
C ASP A 358 11.37 23.82 -9.72
N ASN A 359 10.80 23.03 -10.65
CA ASN A 359 9.74 23.44 -11.59
C ASN A 359 10.12 24.58 -12.54
N GLU A 360 11.39 24.74 -12.84
CA GLU A 360 11.82 25.65 -13.89
C GLU A 360 11.74 24.95 -15.24
N PHE A 361 11.30 25.65 -16.28
CA PHE A 361 11.29 25.14 -17.65
C PHE A 361 12.69 25.07 -18.25
N PHE A 362 12.96 24.08 -19.09
CA PHE A 362 14.18 24.05 -19.93
C PHE A 362 14.28 25.31 -20.77
N GLY A 363 13.20 25.66 -21.43
CA GLY A 363 13.02 26.95 -22.08
C GLY A 363 13.74 27.08 -23.41
N ASN A 364 13.39 28.15 -24.12
CA ASN A 364 13.84 28.40 -25.47
C ASN A 364 15.34 28.77 -25.56
N GLU A 365 15.91 29.44 -24.56
CA GLU A 365 17.30 29.85 -24.54
C GLU A 365 18.25 28.66 -24.45
N ARG A 366 17.92 27.70 -23.54
CA ARG A 366 18.72 26.48 -23.39
C ARG A 366 18.62 25.60 -24.63
N LEU A 367 17.43 25.50 -25.26
CA LEU A 367 17.25 24.78 -26.51
C LEU A 367 18.13 25.34 -27.65
N VAL A 368 18.09 26.64 -27.89
CA VAL A 368 18.94 27.29 -28.90
C VAL A 368 20.42 27.08 -28.60
N SER A 369 20.83 27.24 -27.33
CA SER A 369 22.21 26.99 -26.90
C SER A 369 22.63 25.52 -27.13
N ALA A 370 21.75 24.55 -26.84
CA ALA A 370 22.03 23.14 -27.08
C ALA A 370 22.22 22.85 -28.56
N CYS A 371 21.34 23.38 -29.45
CA CYS A 371 21.50 23.23 -30.90
C CYS A 371 22.81 23.86 -31.40
N GLN A 372 23.19 25.02 -30.87
CA GLN A 372 24.40 25.73 -31.31
C GLN A 372 25.68 25.01 -30.90
N ASN A 373 25.72 24.44 -29.71
CA ASN A 373 26.91 23.81 -29.12
C ASN A 373 27.05 22.33 -29.50
N ALA A 374 26.03 21.74 -30.10
CA ALA A 374 26.07 20.36 -30.55
C ALA A 374 27.05 20.14 -31.69
N GLU A 375 27.46 18.88 -31.90
CA GLU A 375 28.15 18.50 -33.14
C GLU A 375 27.26 18.82 -34.34
N GLN A 376 27.80 19.53 -35.32
CA GLN A 376 27.04 20.04 -36.48
C GLN A 376 26.71 18.92 -37.52
N THR A 377 26.08 17.85 -37.00
CA THR A 377 25.47 16.75 -37.76
C THR A 377 24.00 16.62 -37.33
N ALA A 378 23.13 16.05 -38.13
CA ALA A 378 21.74 15.84 -37.74
C ALA A 378 21.66 15.00 -36.44
N LYS A 379 22.45 13.95 -36.36
CA LYS A 379 22.53 13.11 -35.14
C LYS A 379 23.09 13.89 -33.95
N GLY A 380 24.18 14.67 -34.18
CA GLY A 380 24.80 15.44 -33.09
C GLY A 380 23.86 16.48 -32.50
N VAL A 381 23.02 17.16 -33.31
CA VAL A 381 22.01 18.11 -32.81
C VAL A 381 20.91 17.38 -32.03
N CYS A 382 20.37 16.26 -32.53
CA CYS A 382 19.38 15.48 -31.80
C CYS A 382 19.89 14.99 -30.45
N ASP A 383 21.08 14.37 -30.42
CA ASP A 383 21.69 13.85 -29.20
C ASP A 383 22.07 15.00 -28.25
N GLY A 384 22.67 16.09 -28.75
CA GLY A 384 23.07 17.24 -27.95
C GLY A 384 21.89 17.98 -27.27
N VAL A 385 20.77 18.12 -27.96
CA VAL A 385 19.55 18.69 -27.35
C VAL A 385 19.00 17.74 -26.30
N TYR A 386 18.94 16.43 -26.57
CA TYR A 386 18.43 15.45 -25.64
C TYR A 386 19.31 15.32 -24.39
N ASP A 387 20.64 15.28 -24.55
CA ASP A 387 21.59 15.20 -23.43
C ASP A 387 21.48 16.46 -22.54
N ALA A 388 21.43 17.65 -23.14
CA ALA A 388 21.23 18.91 -22.40
C ALA A 388 19.89 18.95 -21.65
N LEU A 389 18.83 18.37 -22.24
CA LEU A 389 17.53 18.23 -21.61
C LEU A 389 17.59 17.27 -20.41
N THR A 390 18.22 16.11 -20.60
CA THR A 390 18.37 15.09 -19.56
C THR A 390 19.20 15.61 -18.39
N ASP A 391 20.30 16.31 -18.65
CA ASP A 391 21.14 16.93 -17.64
C ASP A 391 20.39 18.00 -16.85
N PHE A 392 19.49 18.74 -17.51
CA PHE A 392 18.68 19.77 -16.86
C PHE A 392 17.57 19.19 -15.99
N THR A 393 16.86 18.16 -16.48
CA THR A 393 15.73 17.54 -15.76
C THR A 393 16.19 16.61 -14.65
N GLU A 394 17.41 16.09 -14.72
CA GLU A 394 17.98 15.12 -13.76
C GLU A 394 17.04 13.93 -13.52
N ASN A 395 16.36 13.89 -12.34
CA ASN A 395 15.43 12.83 -11.95
C ASN A 395 13.97 13.31 -11.92
N ALA A 396 13.65 14.48 -12.50
CA ALA A 396 12.27 14.94 -12.57
C ALA A 396 11.43 14.02 -13.48
N GLU A 397 10.17 13.80 -13.12
CA GLU A 397 9.25 12.99 -13.92
C GLU A 397 8.95 13.69 -15.25
N GLN A 398 9.07 12.97 -16.37
CA GLN A 398 8.74 13.49 -17.67
C GLN A 398 7.22 13.75 -17.77
N PHE A 399 6.86 15.01 -18.02
CA PHE A 399 5.46 15.45 -18.04
C PHE A 399 4.80 15.25 -19.40
N ASP A 400 5.52 15.49 -20.51
CA ASP A 400 5.01 15.36 -21.88
C ASP A 400 5.94 14.57 -22.80
N ASP A 401 5.42 14.16 -23.95
CA ASP A 401 6.18 13.46 -24.98
C ASP A 401 7.31 14.35 -25.51
N ILE A 402 8.48 13.78 -25.73
CA ILE A 402 9.66 14.48 -26.23
C ILE A 402 9.94 13.98 -27.63
N THR A 403 9.85 14.87 -28.62
CA THR A 403 10.22 14.56 -30.02
C THR A 403 11.18 15.60 -30.53
N ILE A 404 12.29 15.14 -31.11
CA ILE A 404 13.34 15.97 -31.72
C ILE A 404 13.66 15.38 -33.08
N VAL A 405 13.59 16.21 -34.13
CA VAL A 405 13.96 15.82 -35.49
C VAL A 405 14.92 16.86 -36.06
N ALA A 406 16.13 16.47 -36.36
CA ALA A 406 17.12 17.31 -36.97
C ALA A 406 17.38 16.88 -38.44
N ILE A 407 17.43 17.87 -39.34
CA ILE A 407 17.65 17.66 -40.75
C ILE A 407 18.79 18.56 -41.19
N LYS A 408 19.85 17.96 -41.76
CA LYS A 408 21.02 18.68 -42.27
C LYS A 408 21.02 18.65 -43.82
N ASN A 409 21.28 19.79 -44.41
CA ASN A 409 21.60 19.89 -45.85
C ASN A 409 23.06 19.43 -46.06
N SER A 410 23.22 18.30 -46.71
CA SER A 410 24.52 17.65 -46.97
C SER A 410 24.83 17.55 -48.44
N LYS A 411 24.31 18.48 -49.26
CA LYS A 411 24.49 18.49 -50.71
C LYS A 411 26.01 18.63 -51.04
N ASN A 412 26.58 17.60 -51.66
CA ASN A 412 27.89 17.76 -52.30
C ASN A 412 27.69 18.55 -53.59
N ARG A 413 28.16 19.79 -53.66
CA ARG A 413 28.31 20.52 -54.90
C ARG A 413 29.60 20.09 -55.56
N ASP A 414 29.52 19.07 -56.45
CA ASP A 414 30.59 18.81 -57.42
C ASP A 414 30.63 19.89 -58.49
#